data_3846451b567d993c6a4601e6ef720e9d
#
_entry.id   3846451b567d993c6a4601e6ef720e9d
#
_cell.length_a   1.000
_cell.length_b   1.000
_cell.length_c   1.000
_cell.angle_alpha   90.00
_cell.angle_beta   90.00
_cell.angle_gamma   90.00
#
_symmetry.space_group_name_H-M   'P 1'
#
loop_
_entity.id
_entity.type
_entity.pdbx_description
1 polymer ?
#
loop_
_entity_poly.entity_id
_entity_poly.type
_entity_poly.pdbx_seq_one_letter_code
_entity_poly.pdbx_strand_id
1 'polypeptide(L)'
;MAANAGRKVVLIEREVSLGGEVIQTEEVAPNMECAPCLLAPRLSAVRDNSNIQVVANAEVTDILGFFGNFNVKVRARARYVTQACIGCEACFEACPTSVTSRFHLGLDGGPDNLAVAGVDALHHVAV
;
A
#
# COMPACT_ATOMS: atom_id res chain seq x y z
N MET A 1 14.09 -12.44 5.33
CA MET A 1 14.72 -13.75 5.65
C MET A 1 14.69 -14.70 4.45
N ALA A 2 13.54 -15.18 3.96
CA ALA A 2 13.49 -16.13 2.83
C ALA A 2 14.14 -15.60 1.54
N ALA A 3 13.88 -14.34 1.16
CA ALA A 3 14.49 -13.72 -0.01
C ALA A 3 16.02 -13.60 0.10
N ASN A 4 16.53 -13.27 1.29
CA ASN A 4 17.96 -13.19 1.54
C ASN A 4 18.66 -14.57 1.50
N ALA A 5 17.89 -15.64 1.67
CA ALA A 5 18.34 -17.03 1.49
C ALA A 5 18.23 -17.49 0.02
N GLY A 6 18.05 -16.58 -0.94
CA GLY A 6 17.98 -16.87 -2.37
C GLY A 6 16.62 -17.43 -2.84
N ARG A 7 15.60 -17.40 -1.99
CA ARG A 7 14.26 -17.88 -2.39
C ARG A 7 13.46 -16.76 -3.07
N LYS A 8 12.77 -17.10 -4.14
CA LYS A 8 11.78 -16.21 -4.77
C LYS A 8 10.59 -16.04 -3.83
N VAL A 9 10.22 -14.80 -3.54
CA VAL A 9 9.14 -14.45 -2.62
C VAL A 9 8.14 -13.57 -3.36
N VAL A 10 6.86 -13.88 -3.25
CA VAL A 10 5.77 -13.00 -3.68
C VAL A 10 5.13 -12.43 -2.43
N LEU A 11 5.20 -11.11 -2.26
CA LEU A 11 4.58 -10.38 -1.17
C LEU A 11 3.26 -9.81 -1.66
N ILE A 12 2.16 -10.27 -1.09
CA ILE A 12 0.82 -9.82 -1.46
C ILE A 12 0.33 -8.85 -0.38
N GLU A 13 -0.01 -7.64 -0.80
CA GLU A 13 -0.52 -6.59 0.07
C GLU A 13 -1.94 -6.22 -0.33
N ARG A 14 -2.84 -6.22 0.64
CA ARG A 14 -4.25 -5.89 0.40
C ARG A 14 -4.46 -4.39 0.14
N GLU A 15 -3.69 -3.58 0.82
CA GLU A 15 -3.72 -2.14 0.62
C GLU A 15 -2.91 -1.73 -0.61
N VAL A 16 -3.06 -0.49 -1.03
CA VAL A 16 -2.40 0.04 -2.23
C VAL A 16 -0.90 0.24 -2.05
N SER A 17 -0.45 0.35 -0.79
CA SER A 17 0.96 0.51 -0.40
C SER A 17 1.35 -0.44 0.72
N LEU A 18 2.65 -0.72 0.81
CA LEU A 18 3.23 -1.44 1.93
C LEU A 18 3.32 -0.53 3.16
N GLY A 19 3.29 -1.12 4.35
CA GLY A 19 3.53 -0.41 5.61
C GLY A 19 2.37 -0.47 6.60
N GLY A 20 1.17 -0.89 6.15
CA GLY A 20 -0.02 -1.00 6.99
C GLY A 20 -0.39 0.34 7.64
N GLU A 21 -0.93 0.30 8.84
CA GLU A 21 -1.33 1.51 9.56
C GLU A 21 -0.15 2.37 10.02
N VAL A 22 1.03 1.78 10.19
CA VAL A 22 2.21 2.53 10.66
C VAL A 22 2.62 3.62 9.68
N ILE A 23 2.44 3.41 8.37
CA ILE A 23 2.76 4.43 7.36
C ILE A 23 1.79 5.63 7.41
N GLN A 24 0.64 5.48 8.06
CA GLN A 24 -0.39 6.51 8.19
C GLN A 24 -0.25 7.31 9.49
N THR A 25 0.73 6.97 10.33
CA THR A 25 0.99 7.64 11.61
C THR A 25 2.30 8.41 11.55
N GLU A 26 2.39 9.50 12.31
CA GLU A 26 3.62 10.28 12.43
C GLU A 26 4.56 9.64 13.45
N GLU A 27 4.01 9.15 14.57
CA GLU A 27 4.74 8.61 15.70
C GLU A 27 4.17 7.27 16.16
N VAL A 28 5.02 6.43 16.73
CA VAL A 28 4.67 5.08 17.22
C VAL A 28 4.90 4.98 18.73
N ALA A 29 3.88 4.55 19.46
CA ALA A 29 3.98 4.24 20.88
C ALA A 29 4.94 3.04 21.11
N PRO A 30 5.60 2.93 22.30
CA PRO A 30 5.50 3.84 23.43
C PRO A 30 6.47 5.02 23.40
N ASN A 31 7.50 4.97 22.55
CA ASN A 31 8.63 5.91 22.57
C ASN A 31 8.38 7.17 21.74
N MET A 32 7.24 7.26 21.07
CA MET A 32 6.93 8.36 20.13
C MET A 32 8.01 8.51 19.05
N GLU A 33 8.50 7.39 18.54
CA GLU A 33 9.49 7.37 17.48
C GLU A 33 8.83 7.67 16.12
N CYS A 34 9.57 8.33 15.25
CA CYS A 34 9.12 8.65 13.89
C CYS A 34 8.75 7.37 13.11
N ALA A 35 7.47 7.19 12.83
CA ALA A 35 6.96 6.00 12.15
C ALA A 35 7.53 5.82 10.72
N PRO A 36 7.55 6.86 9.85
CA PRO A 36 8.20 6.75 8.55
C PRO A 36 9.69 6.39 8.64
N CYS A 37 10.40 6.92 9.64
CA CYS A 37 11.82 6.64 9.84
C CYS A 37 12.09 5.17 10.18
N LEU A 38 11.20 4.54 10.94
CA LEU A 38 11.29 3.11 11.27
C LEU A 38 10.96 2.21 10.07
N LEU A 39 10.04 2.66 9.22
CA LEU A 39 9.60 1.88 8.06
C LEU A 39 10.52 2.01 6.85
N ALA A 40 11.08 3.18 6.59
CA ALA A 40 11.85 3.47 5.39
C ALA A 40 12.94 2.43 5.09
N PRO A 41 13.80 2.02 6.04
CA PRO A 41 14.84 1.03 5.76
C PRO A 41 14.26 -0.36 5.45
N ARG A 42 13.11 -0.71 6.02
CA ARG A 42 12.44 -1.99 5.76
C ARG A 42 11.78 -2.01 4.38
N LEU A 43 11.13 -0.92 4.01
CA LEU A 43 10.52 -0.75 2.68
C LEU A 43 11.58 -0.75 1.59
N SER A 44 12.72 -0.06 1.79
CA SER A 44 13.86 -0.10 0.88
C SER A 44 14.41 -1.51 0.73
N ALA A 45 14.59 -2.25 1.83
CA ALA A 45 15.06 -3.63 1.79
C ALA A 45 14.13 -4.57 1.00
N VAL A 46 12.82 -4.31 1.00
CA VAL A 46 11.85 -5.05 0.19
C VAL A 46 11.95 -4.64 -1.28
N ARG A 47 11.97 -3.34 -1.56
CA ARG A 47 12.01 -2.78 -2.92
C ARG A 47 13.28 -3.18 -3.66
N ASP A 48 14.41 -3.13 -2.98
CA ASP A 48 15.72 -3.31 -3.60
C ASP A 48 16.12 -4.79 -3.71
N ASN A 49 15.32 -5.71 -3.16
CA ASN A 49 15.60 -7.14 -3.21
C ASN A 49 14.98 -7.78 -4.47
N SER A 50 15.82 -8.16 -5.42
CA SER A 50 15.41 -8.79 -6.68
C SER A 50 14.67 -10.14 -6.54
N ASN A 51 14.76 -10.76 -5.37
CA ASN A 51 14.02 -11.99 -5.07
C ASN A 51 12.61 -11.74 -4.54
N ILE A 52 12.23 -10.48 -4.31
CA ILE A 52 10.90 -10.12 -3.82
C ILE A 52 10.09 -9.48 -4.95
N GLN A 53 8.95 -10.07 -5.26
CA GLN A 53 7.95 -9.46 -6.11
C GLN A 53 6.80 -8.96 -5.24
N VAL A 54 6.54 -7.66 -5.27
CA VAL A 54 5.41 -7.06 -4.54
C VAL A 54 4.19 -6.99 -5.44
N VAL A 55 3.07 -7.46 -4.92
CA VAL A 55 1.74 -7.36 -5.56
C VAL A 55 0.83 -6.64 -4.58
N ALA A 56 0.78 -5.32 -4.69
CA ALA A 56 -0.09 -4.48 -3.87
C ALA A 56 -1.49 -4.33 -4.48
N ASN A 57 -2.45 -3.86 -3.68
CA ASN A 57 -3.87 -3.79 -4.02
C ASN A 57 -4.44 -5.15 -4.43
N ALA A 58 -4.00 -6.21 -3.75
CA ALA A 58 -4.35 -7.59 -4.07
C ALA A 58 -4.63 -8.41 -2.80
N GLU A 59 -5.48 -9.38 -2.92
CA GLU A 59 -5.82 -10.28 -1.81
C GLU A 59 -5.78 -11.74 -2.24
N VAL A 60 -5.39 -12.61 -1.33
CA VAL A 60 -5.51 -14.07 -1.53
C VAL A 60 -6.98 -14.46 -1.36
N THR A 61 -7.56 -15.06 -2.38
CA THR A 61 -8.97 -15.50 -2.38
C THR A 61 -9.13 -16.97 -2.09
N ASP A 62 -8.14 -17.78 -2.44
CA ASP A 62 -8.23 -19.23 -2.27
C ASP A 62 -6.83 -19.86 -2.22
N ILE A 63 -6.70 -20.94 -1.46
CA ILE A 63 -5.47 -21.74 -1.37
C ILE A 63 -5.86 -23.20 -1.54
N LEU A 64 -5.45 -23.80 -2.64
CA LEU A 64 -5.72 -25.19 -2.97
C LEU A 64 -4.42 -25.99 -3.01
N GLY A 65 -4.48 -27.26 -2.66
CA GLY A 65 -3.35 -28.15 -2.76
C GLY A 65 -3.03 -28.89 -1.47
N PHE A 66 -1.80 -29.39 -1.36
CA PHE A 66 -1.31 -30.14 -0.20
C PHE A 66 0.11 -29.70 0.15
N PHE A 67 0.61 -30.15 1.28
CA PHE A 67 1.93 -29.79 1.79
C PHE A 67 3.03 -29.97 0.72
N GLY A 68 3.72 -28.89 0.41
CA GLY A 68 4.77 -28.82 -0.61
C GLY A 68 4.29 -28.47 -2.02
N ASN A 69 2.96 -28.46 -2.28
CA ASN A 69 2.42 -28.07 -3.58
C ASN A 69 1.06 -27.35 -3.43
N PHE A 70 1.13 -26.03 -3.26
CA PHE A 70 -0.04 -25.18 -3.13
C PHE A 70 -0.26 -24.34 -4.38
N ASN A 71 -1.53 -24.20 -4.77
CA ASN A 71 -1.98 -23.25 -5.78
C ASN A 71 -2.72 -22.10 -5.07
N VAL A 72 -2.19 -20.90 -5.16
CA VAL A 72 -2.72 -19.72 -4.48
C VAL A 72 -3.39 -18.82 -5.51
N LYS A 73 -4.70 -18.60 -5.34
CA LYS A 73 -5.44 -17.65 -6.17
C LYS A 73 -5.36 -16.27 -5.56
N VAL A 74 -4.93 -15.31 -6.37
CA VAL A 74 -4.78 -13.91 -5.98
C VAL A 74 -5.69 -13.07 -6.86
N ARG A 75 -6.49 -12.21 -6.24
CA ARG A 75 -7.30 -11.21 -6.92
C ARG A 75 -6.66 -9.85 -6.77
N ALA A 76 -6.12 -9.30 -7.85
CA ALA A 76 -5.67 -7.91 -7.90
C ALA A 76 -6.87 -7.00 -8.20
N ARG A 77 -6.98 -5.91 -7.45
CA ARG A 77 -7.99 -4.86 -7.70
C ARG A 77 -7.49 -3.90 -8.76
N ALA A 78 -8.41 -3.29 -9.47
CA ALA A 78 -8.06 -2.29 -10.48
C ALA A 78 -7.38 -1.07 -9.83
N ARG A 79 -6.33 -0.58 -10.46
CA ARG A 79 -5.70 0.71 -10.15
C ARG A 79 -6.15 1.72 -11.19
N TYR A 80 -6.85 2.76 -10.76
CA TYR A 80 -7.33 3.81 -11.64
C TYR A 80 -6.28 4.91 -11.86
N VAL A 81 -5.34 5.04 -10.93
CA VAL A 81 -4.20 5.96 -11.04
C VAL A 81 -2.93 5.17 -11.34
N THR A 82 -2.24 5.50 -12.41
CA THR A 82 -1.02 4.81 -12.87
C THR A 82 0.24 5.46 -12.30
N GLN A 83 1.37 4.77 -12.45
CA GLN A 83 2.69 5.30 -12.05
C GLN A 83 3.13 6.54 -12.87
N ALA A 84 2.43 6.86 -13.96
CA ALA A 84 2.67 8.07 -14.73
C ALA A 84 2.03 9.33 -14.10
N CYS A 85 1.34 9.18 -12.97
CA CYS A 85 0.76 10.29 -12.23
C CYS A 85 1.86 11.21 -11.70
N ILE A 86 1.74 12.50 -12.00
CA ILE A 86 2.68 13.55 -11.56
C ILE A 86 2.18 14.34 -10.35
N GLY A 87 1.03 13.96 -9.75
CA GLY A 87 0.45 14.65 -8.61
C GLY A 87 -0.08 16.06 -8.90
N CYS A 88 -0.54 16.32 -10.11
CA CYS A 88 -0.99 17.66 -10.54
C CYS A 88 -2.38 18.07 -10.02
N GLU A 89 -3.07 17.21 -9.27
CA GLU A 89 -4.39 17.46 -8.65
C GLU A 89 -5.56 17.75 -9.61
N ALA A 90 -5.35 17.80 -10.91
CA ALA A 90 -6.41 18.07 -11.90
C ALA A 90 -7.59 17.07 -11.82
N CYS A 91 -7.34 15.82 -11.44
CA CYS A 91 -8.38 14.83 -11.21
C CYS A 91 -9.19 15.12 -9.94
N PHE A 92 -8.60 15.77 -8.95
CA PHE A 92 -9.27 16.21 -7.74
C PHE A 92 -10.28 17.33 -8.06
N GLU A 93 -9.85 18.35 -8.78
CA GLU A 93 -10.72 19.47 -9.18
C GLU A 93 -11.88 19.02 -10.08
N ALA A 94 -11.62 18.04 -10.97
CA ALA A 94 -12.61 17.53 -11.91
C ALA A 94 -13.60 16.53 -11.29
N CYS A 95 -13.32 15.97 -10.11
CA CYS A 95 -14.14 14.92 -9.51
C CYS A 95 -15.31 15.50 -8.69
N PRO A 96 -16.57 15.25 -9.08
CA PRO A 96 -17.73 15.76 -8.34
C PRO A 96 -18.09 14.89 -7.12
N THR A 97 -17.42 13.76 -6.91
CA THR A 97 -17.78 12.78 -5.87
C THR A 97 -16.95 13.02 -4.63
N SER A 98 -17.64 13.20 -3.50
CA SER A 98 -17.03 13.30 -2.19
C SER A 98 -17.22 12.01 -1.40
N VAL A 99 -16.21 11.59 -0.66
CA VAL A 99 -16.21 10.40 0.20
C VAL A 99 -15.68 10.78 1.57
N THR A 100 -16.07 10.01 2.58
CA THR A 100 -15.49 10.18 3.92
C THR A 100 -14.05 9.71 3.92
N SER A 101 -13.16 10.53 4.48
CA SER A 101 -11.76 10.17 4.67
C SER A 101 -11.62 8.85 5.45
N ARG A 102 -10.81 7.95 4.96
CA ARG A 102 -10.47 6.71 5.71
C ARG A 102 -9.61 7.00 6.93
N PHE A 103 -8.84 8.08 6.89
CA PHE A 103 -7.94 8.46 7.97
C PHE A 103 -8.69 9.13 9.12
N HIS A 104 -9.49 10.16 8.80
CA HIS A 104 -10.21 10.94 9.82
C HIS A 104 -11.61 10.44 10.10
N LEU A 105 -12.17 9.55 9.28
CA LEU A 105 -13.54 9.06 9.37
C LEU A 105 -14.58 10.22 9.43
N GLY A 106 -14.24 11.36 8.82
CA GLY A 106 -15.05 12.56 8.81
C GLY A 106 -14.97 13.43 10.07
N LEU A 107 -14.04 13.16 10.99
CA LEU A 107 -13.89 13.91 12.25
C LEU A 107 -13.34 15.33 12.06
N ASP A 108 -12.66 15.59 10.95
CA ASP A 108 -12.13 16.91 10.57
C ASP A 108 -13.17 17.82 9.89
N GLY A 109 -14.40 17.33 9.74
CA GLY A 109 -15.54 18.12 9.26
C GLY A 109 -15.65 18.28 7.74
N GLY A 110 -14.75 17.68 6.96
CA GLY A 110 -14.78 17.73 5.49
C GLY A 110 -14.88 16.35 4.84
N PRO A 111 -15.63 16.19 3.73
CA PRO A 111 -15.52 15.02 2.89
C PRO A 111 -14.25 15.12 2.03
N ASP A 112 -13.48 14.04 1.98
CA ASP A 112 -12.42 13.92 0.98
C ASP A 112 -13.02 13.64 -0.40
N ASN A 113 -12.33 14.11 -1.42
CA ASN A 113 -12.67 13.78 -2.77
C ASN A 113 -12.18 12.36 -3.12
N LEU A 114 -13.00 11.59 -3.85
CA LEU A 114 -12.66 10.21 -4.25
C LEU A 114 -11.32 10.14 -5.03
N ALA A 115 -10.98 11.19 -5.77
CA ALA A 115 -9.72 11.27 -6.49
C ALA A 115 -8.51 11.38 -5.56
N VAL A 116 -8.64 12.07 -4.42
CA VAL A 116 -7.58 12.19 -3.39
C VAL A 116 -7.26 10.82 -2.81
N ALA A 117 -8.26 10.02 -2.47
CA ALA A 117 -8.05 8.67 -1.95
C ALA A 117 -7.23 7.77 -2.92
N GLY A 118 -7.27 8.07 -4.23
CA GLY A 118 -6.46 7.39 -5.24
C GLY A 118 -5.02 7.94 -5.35
N VAL A 119 -4.84 9.23 -5.11
CA VAL A 119 -3.53 9.92 -5.22
C VAL A 119 -2.68 9.68 -3.97
N ASP A 120 -3.26 9.76 -2.79
CA ASP A 120 -2.57 9.47 -1.52
C ASP A 120 -1.95 8.07 -1.52
N ALA A 121 -2.65 7.12 -2.12
CA ALA A 121 -2.14 5.77 -2.29
C ALA A 121 -0.87 5.68 -3.16
N LEU A 122 -0.61 6.66 -4.03
CA LEU A 122 0.58 6.69 -4.89
C LEU A 122 1.75 7.46 -4.28
N HIS A 123 1.48 8.53 -3.53
CA HIS A 123 2.52 9.31 -2.87
C HIS A 123 3.30 8.47 -1.84
N HIS A 124 2.65 7.50 -1.21
CA HIS A 124 3.29 6.58 -0.28
C HIS A 124 4.10 5.45 -0.95
N VAL A 125 3.96 5.24 -2.25
CA VAL A 125 4.72 4.23 -3.01
C VAL A 125 6.01 4.80 -3.64
N ALA A 126 6.17 6.12 -3.64
CA ALA A 126 7.30 6.81 -4.29
C ALA A 126 8.51 7.03 -3.36
N VAL A 127 8.62 6.31 -2.25
CA VAL A 127 9.80 6.34 -1.36
C VAL A 127 10.64 5.09 -1.54
#